data_981b9831dd35f7a81e91a6ebf606f7e9
#
_entry.id   981b9831dd35f7a81e91a6ebf606f7e9
#
_cell.length_a   1.000
_cell.length_b   1.000
_cell.length_c   1.000
_cell.angle_alpha   90.00
_cell.angle_beta   90.00
_cell.angle_gamma   90.00
#
_symmetry.space_group_name_H-M   'P 1'
#
loop_
_entity.id
_entity.type
_entity.pdbx_description
1 polymer ?
#
loop_
_entity_poly.entity_id
_entity_poly.type
_entity_poly.pdbx_seq_one_letter_code
_entity_poly.pdbx_strand_id
1 'polypeptide(L)'
;MKKFLLFITVLMSLLTLSVCSETNEKIPTSLPDKTYVYDPHKHLSEDTINEITKLNEEWKKTDQQFTVAVLMIDNLNGQSIEEISNKTARNWKIGYSGTNNGVLVTIATNDRKYRIETSDNVATKITDNQTKIIRERAKDALSDEEWDKGTLSMVKDLGDTFYGEKLKSNDADNWNAMIIVVGLVIIIGIVFVIIISFDGGSSGGDFSGGFFSSDSSGGGFSGGGFSGGGSSGGF
;
A
#
# COMPACT_ATOMS: atom_id res chain seq x y z
N MET A 1 -61.06 1.78 10.44
CA MET A 1 -59.97 0.92 9.93
C MET A 1 -59.18 1.60 8.78
N LYS A 2 -59.83 2.04 7.70
CA LYS A 2 -59.12 2.66 6.54
C LYS A 2 -58.30 3.90 6.92
N LYS A 3 -58.77 4.80 7.80
CA LYS A 3 -58.06 6.00 8.25
C LYS A 3 -56.83 5.65 9.14
N PHE A 4 -56.90 4.58 9.92
CA PHE A 4 -55.82 4.09 10.74
C PHE A 4 -54.69 3.46 9.90
N LEU A 5 -55.07 2.70 8.84
CA LEU A 5 -54.15 2.11 7.91
C LEU A 5 -53.36 3.20 7.12
N LEU A 6 -54.07 4.27 6.73
CA LEU A 6 -53.48 5.40 6.02
C LEU A 6 -52.50 6.18 6.93
N PHE A 7 -52.77 6.30 8.23
CA PHE A 7 -51.88 6.90 9.21
C PHE A 7 -50.59 6.08 9.40
N ILE A 8 -50.69 4.75 9.44
CA ILE A 8 -49.55 3.86 9.56
C ILE A 8 -48.68 3.90 8.30
N THR A 9 -49.27 3.99 7.10
CA THR A 9 -48.48 4.09 5.86
C THR A 9 -47.75 5.44 5.74
N VAL A 10 -48.36 6.53 6.18
CA VAL A 10 -47.71 7.85 6.23
C VAL A 10 -46.61 7.87 7.30
N LEU A 11 -46.83 7.29 8.47
CA LEU A 11 -45.81 7.18 9.52
C LEU A 11 -44.62 6.33 9.10
N MET A 12 -44.87 5.25 8.36
CA MET A 12 -43.83 4.36 7.86
C MET A 12 -43.02 4.99 6.71
N SER A 13 -43.63 5.87 5.90
CA SER A 13 -42.92 6.64 4.86
C SER A 13 -42.06 7.75 5.43
N LEU A 14 -42.37 8.29 6.61
CA LEU A 14 -41.52 9.28 7.29
C LEU A 14 -40.26 8.67 7.93
N LEU A 15 -40.27 7.39 8.25
CA LEU A 15 -39.12 6.68 8.85
C LEU A 15 -38.04 6.30 7.85
N THR A 16 -38.28 6.41 6.54
CA THR A 16 -37.31 6.04 5.49
C THR A 16 -36.45 7.20 5.00
N LEU A 17 -36.61 8.40 5.52
CA LEU A 17 -35.70 9.51 5.27
C LEU A 17 -34.53 9.46 6.27
N SER A 18 -33.80 8.35 6.33
CA SER A 18 -32.41 8.37 6.77
C SER A 18 -31.64 9.15 5.72
N VAL A 19 -31.59 10.45 5.90
CA VAL A 19 -30.64 11.33 5.21
C VAL A 19 -29.25 10.83 5.63
N CYS A 20 -28.62 10.05 4.75
CA CYS A 20 -27.19 9.83 4.79
C CYS A 20 -26.58 11.22 4.61
N SER A 21 -26.27 11.90 5.71
CA SER A 21 -25.49 13.13 5.68
C SER A 21 -24.09 12.73 5.28
N GLU A 22 -23.77 12.80 4.00
CA GLU A 22 -22.38 12.78 3.56
C GLU A 22 -21.71 14.01 4.17
N THR A 23 -21.10 13.82 5.33
CA THR A 23 -20.21 14.82 5.91
C THR A 23 -19.00 14.88 5.02
N ASN A 24 -18.95 15.90 4.17
CA ASN A 24 -17.82 16.20 3.31
C ASN A 24 -16.64 16.56 4.24
N GLU A 25 -15.85 15.56 4.59
CA GLU A 25 -14.71 15.69 5.50
C GLU A 25 -13.71 16.67 4.90
N LYS A 26 -13.46 17.76 5.61
CA LYS A 26 -12.54 18.79 5.15
C LYS A 26 -11.13 18.47 5.62
N ILE A 27 -10.31 17.93 4.71
CA ILE A 27 -8.88 17.74 4.95
C ILE A 27 -8.22 19.06 5.34
N PRO A 28 -7.46 19.13 6.45
CA PRO A 28 -6.81 20.36 6.89
C PRO A 28 -5.79 20.85 5.85
N THR A 29 -5.59 22.16 5.79
CA THR A 29 -4.65 22.80 4.85
C THR A 29 -3.18 22.74 5.30
N SER A 30 -2.93 22.23 6.50
CA SER A 30 -1.58 22.02 7.05
C SER A 30 -1.51 20.67 7.76
N LEU A 31 -0.32 20.10 7.82
CA LEU A 31 -0.07 18.89 8.61
C LEU A 31 -0.44 19.16 10.08
N PRO A 32 -1.17 18.25 10.74
CA PRO A 32 -1.52 18.40 12.14
C PRO A 32 -0.29 18.60 13.03
N ASP A 33 -0.37 19.52 13.97
CA ASP A 33 0.71 19.80 14.91
C ASP A 33 1.06 18.56 15.76
N LYS A 34 2.35 18.28 15.88
CA LYS A 34 2.94 17.21 16.70
C LYS A 34 2.72 15.77 16.26
N THR A 35 1.92 15.53 15.23
CA THR A 35 1.78 14.20 14.65
C THR A 35 1.97 14.28 13.14
N TYR A 36 2.48 13.23 12.55
CA TYR A 36 2.61 13.11 11.08
C TYR A 36 1.39 12.40 10.48
N VAL A 37 0.28 12.31 11.26
CA VAL A 37 -0.90 11.54 10.92
C VAL A 37 -2.15 12.41 11.04
N TYR A 38 -2.99 12.40 10.01
CA TYR A 38 -4.37 12.89 10.05
C TYR A 38 -5.30 11.69 9.94
N ASP A 39 -5.98 11.38 11.00
CA ASP A 39 -6.94 10.28 11.14
C ASP A 39 -8.11 10.71 12.04
N PRO A 40 -9.09 11.46 11.51
CA PRO A 40 -10.19 11.99 12.30
C PRO A 40 -11.16 10.91 12.80
N HIS A 41 -11.20 9.76 12.13
CA HIS A 41 -12.09 8.65 12.45
C HIS A 41 -11.46 7.61 13.38
N LYS A 42 -10.17 7.80 13.73
CA LYS A 42 -9.42 6.94 14.65
C LYS A 42 -9.35 5.47 14.20
N HIS A 43 -9.05 5.27 12.95
CA HIS A 43 -8.76 3.95 12.40
C HIS A 43 -7.43 3.39 12.94
N LEU A 44 -6.47 4.29 13.25
CA LEU A 44 -5.18 3.94 13.81
C LEU A 44 -5.19 4.05 15.34
N SER A 45 -4.53 3.11 15.97
CA SER A 45 -4.28 3.17 17.41
C SER A 45 -3.29 4.29 17.76
N GLU A 46 -3.36 4.78 19.00
CA GLU A 46 -2.38 5.75 19.51
C GLU A 46 -0.94 5.20 19.47
N ASP A 47 -0.76 3.90 19.68
CA ASP A 47 0.56 3.26 19.62
C ASP A 47 1.14 3.33 18.21
N THR A 48 0.35 3.10 17.18
CA THR A 48 0.76 3.24 15.78
C THR A 48 1.10 4.69 15.44
N ILE A 49 0.28 5.65 15.85
CA ILE A 49 0.54 7.08 15.64
C ILE A 49 1.84 7.51 16.34
N ASN A 50 2.08 7.04 17.57
CA ASN A 50 3.30 7.30 18.32
C ASN A 50 4.54 6.70 17.65
N GLU A 51 4.44 5.47 17.14
CA GLU A 51 5.56 4.83 16.43
C GLU A 51 5.89 5.56 15.11
N ILE A 52 4.87 5.96 14.33
CA ILE A 52 5.07 6.78 13.11
C ILE A 52 5.74 8.11 13.47
N THR A 53 5.28 8.76 14.53
CA THR A 53 5.86 10.02 15.01
C THR A 53 7.32 9.83 15.41
N LYS A 54 7.62 8.78 16.18
CA LYS A 54 8.98 8.46 16.61
C LYS A 54 9.92 8.22 15.42
N LEU A 55 9.50 7.43 14.44
CA LEU A 55 10.27 7.19 13.21
C LEU A 55 10.60 8.50 12.49
N ASN A 56 9.62 9.39 12.33
CA ASN A 56 9.83 10.69 11.70
C ASN A 56 10.81 11.57 12.50
N GLU A 57 10.71 11.59 13.83
CA GLU A 57 11.62 12.34 14.68
C GLU A 57 13.05 11.76 14.67
N GLU A 58 13.22 10.46 14.45
CA GLU A 58 14.52 9.82 14.23
C GLU A 58 15.09 10.23 12.87
N TRP A 59 14.31 10.13 11.80
CA TRP A 59 14.75 10.54 10.44
C TRP A 59 15.06 12.02 10.33
N LYS A 60 14.33 12.86 11.06
CA LYS A 60 14.60 14.31 11.14
C LYS A 60 16.01 14.66 11.64
N LYS A 61 16.60 13.79 12.46
CA LYS A 61 17.95 13.98 13.01
C LYS A 61 19.05 13.63 12.02
N THR A 62 18.73 12.99 10.92
CA THR A 62 19.67 12.64 9.87
C THR A 62 19.90 13.82 8.93
N ASP A 63 21.02 13.83 8.21
CA ASP A 63 21.32 14.86 7.21
C ASP A 63 20.29 14.89 6.07
N GLN A 64 19.63 13.78 5.81
CA GLN A 64 18.65 13.65 4.74
C GLN A 64 17.24 14.09 5.14
N GLN A 65 16.93 14.14 6.44
CA GLN A 65 15.68 14.64 6.99
C GLN A 65 14.44 14.09 6.27
N PHE A 66 14.34 12.77 6.17
CA PHE A 66 13.19 12.11 5.52
C PHE A 66 11.91 12.28 6.35
N THR A 67 10.76 12.41 5.68
CA THR A 67 9.46 12.57 6.34
C THR A 67 8.39 11.77 5.64
N VAL A 68 7.63 11.00 6.39
CA VAL A 68 6.42 10.32 5.92
C VAL A 68 5.22 10.81 6.71
N ALA A 69 4.27 11.44 6.02
CA ALA A 69 2.97 11.79 6.60
C ALA A 69 1.90 10.79 6.16
N VAL A 70 0.87 10.63 6.97
CA VAL A 70 -0.28 9.74 6.72
C VAL A 70 -1.56 10.56 6.70
N LEU A 71 -2.33 10.40 5.62
CA LEU A 71 -3.69 10.89 5.47
C LEU A 71 -4.62 9.68 5.43
N MET A 72 -5.38 9.47 6.50
CA MET A 72 -6.41 8.45 6.57
C MET A 72 -7.79 9.11 6.58
N ILE A 73 -8.60 8.78 5.60
CA ILE A 73 -9.95 9.33 5.38
C ILE A 73 -10.91 8.20 5.04
N ASP A 74 -12.19 8.41 5.27
CA ASP A 74 -13.19 7.39 4.93
C ASP A 74 -13.47 7.37 3.42
N ASN A 75 -13.71 8.54 2.83
CA ASN A 75 -14.21 8.63 1.47
C ASN A 75 -13.47 9.67 0.64
N LEU A 76 -13.28 9.39 -0.64
CA LEU A 76 -12.74 10.31 -1.63
C LEU A 76 -13.80 11.30 -2.17
N ASN A 77 -15.08 11.08 -1.85
CA ASN A 77 -16.20 11.90 -2.31
C ASN A 77 -16.21 12.14 -3.84
N GLY A 78 -15.92 11.08 -4.60
CA GLY A 78 -15.88 11.12 -6.07
C GLY A 78 -14.63 11.75 -6.67
N GLN A 79 -13.68 12.23 -5.86
CA GLN A 79 -12.40 12.73 -6.33
C GLN A 79 -11.41 11.59 -6.59
N SER A 80 -10.37 11.84 -7.37
CA SER A 80 -9.31 10.85 -7.54
C SER A 80 -8.36 10.86 -6.32
N ILE A 81 -7.87 9.70 -5.93
CA ILE A 81 -6.91 9.60 -4.83
C ILE A 81 -5.60 10.30 -5.18
N GLU A 82 -5.25 10.32 -6.47
CA GLU A 82 -4.09 11.02 -7.00
C GLU A 82 -4.19 12.53 -6.76
N GLU A 83 -5.34 13.11 -7.09
CA GLU A 83 -5.59 14.54 -6.94
C GLU A 83 -5.59 14.94 -5.46
N ILE A 84 -6.31 14.20 -4.62
CA ILE A 84 -6.33 14.44 -3.16
C ILE A 84 -4.93 14.34 -2.57
N SER A 85 -4.19 13.27 -2.87
CA SER A 85 -2.85 13.06 -2.33
C SER A 85 -1.88 14.15 -2.74
N ASN A 86 -1.82 14.46 -4.04
CA ASN A 86 -0.92 15.49 -4.57
C ASN A 86 -1.23 16.88 -3.99
N LYS A 87 -2.53 17.26 -3.95
CA LYS A 87 -2.96 18.52 -3.36
C LYS A 87 -2.64 18.60 -1.87
N THR A 88 -2.88 17.53 -1.13
CA THR A 88 -2.61 17.47 0.31
C THR A 88 -1.11 17.52 0.58
N ALA A 89 -0.30 16.75 -0.13
CA ALA A 89 1.15 16.76 0.03
C ALA A 89 1.76 18.16 -0.19
N ARG A 90 1.26 18.88 -1.20
CA ARG A 90 1.67 20.27 -1.46
C ARG A 90 1.21 21.24 -0.38
N ASN A 91 -0.05 21.15 0.06
CA ASN A 91 -0.59 22.03 1.09
C ASN A 91 0.11 21.82 2.43
N TRP A 92 0.38 20.58 2.80
CA TRP A 92 1.08 20.23 4.02
C TRP A 92 2.59 20.50 3.95
N LYS A 93 3.12 20.75 2.76
CA LYS A 93 4.56 20.99 2.52
C LYS A 93 5.43 19.90 3.16
N ILE A 94 5.06 18.64 2.90
CA ILE A 94 5.71 17.48 3.51
C ILE A 94 7.19 17.44 3.07
N GLY A 95 8.08 17.27 4.04
CA GLY A 95 9.52 17.38 3.87
C GLY A 95 10.08 18.67 4.44
N TYR A 96 11.37 18.66 4.80
CA TYR A 96 12.02 19.81 5.40
C TYR A 96 12.54 20.75 4.32
N SER A 97 12.57 22.06 4.65
CA SER A 97 13.16 23.08 3.79
C SER A 97 14.64 22.77 3.52
N GLY A 98 14.99 22.71 2.25
CA GLY A 98 16.35 22.40 1.80
C GLY A 98 16.55 20.96 1.35
N THR A 99 15.91 19.97 1.97
CA THR A 99 16.01 18.57 1.54
C THR A 99 14.83 18.12 0.69
N ASN A 100 13.63 18.62 0.97
CA ASN A 100 12.38 18.27 0.30
C ASN A 100 12.17 16.73 0.18
N ASN A 101 12.56 15.99 1.21
CA ASN A 101 12.45 14.52 1.26
C ASN A 101 11.14 14.12 1.95
N GLY A 102 10.02 14.31 1.27
CA GLY A 102 8.69 14.06 1.81
C GLY A 102 7.90 12.99 1.06
N VAL A 103 7.12 12.21 1.80
CA VAL A 103 6.17 11.23 1.28
C VAL A 103 4.84 11.40 1.99
N LEU A 104 3.74 11.28 1.24
CA LEU A 104 2.39 11.16 1.78
C LEU A 104 1.84 9.76 1.48
N VAL A 105 1.45 9.06 2.52
CA VAL A 105 0.63 7.84 2.42
C VAL A 105 -0.82 8.25 2.61
N THR A 106 -1.66 8.04 1.61
CA THR A 106 -3.10 8.28 1.65
C THR A 106 -3.84 6.96 1.66
N ILE A 107 -4.78 6.78 2.58
CA ILE A 107 -5.67 5.62 2.67
C ILE A 107 -7.11 6.13 2.74
N ALA A 108 -7.95 5.67 1.81
CA ALA A 108 -9.40 5.91 1.79
C ALA A 108 -10.10 4.59 2.11
N THR A 109 -10.57 4.45 3.36
CA THR A 109 -10.99 3.17 3.91
C THR A 109 -12.23 2.61 3.25
N ASN A 110 -13.29 3.41 3.05
CA ASN A 110 -14.53 2.99 2.41
C ASN A 110 -14.39 2.81 0.90
N ASP A 111 -13.57 3.64 0.24
CA ASP A 111 -13.26 3.49 -1.19
C ASP A 111 -12.28 2.34 -1.47
N ARG A 112 -11.67 1.78 -0.42
CA ARG A 112 -10.67 0.71 -0.49
C ARG A 112 -9.53 1.06 -1.44
N LYS A 113 -9.03 2.28 -1.33
CA LYS A 113 -7.95 2.82 -2.15
C LYS A 113 -6.82 3.35 -1.28
N TYR A 114 -5.61 3.23 -1.76
CA TYR A 114 -4.44 3.77 -1.11
C TYR A 114 -3.43 4.27 -2.13
N ARG A 115 -2.64 5.26 -1.72
CA ARG A 115 -1.62 5.87 -2.57
C ARG A 115 -0.39 6.25 -1.75
N ILE A 116 0.77 6.08 -2.35
CA ILE A 116 2.03 6.67 -1.91
C ILE A 116 2.37 7.78 -2.89
N GLU A 117 2.43 9.01 -2.41
CA GLU A 117 2.82 10.20 -3.16
C GLU A 117 4.20 10.64 -2.71
N THR A 118 5.17 10.74 -3.63
CA THR A 118 6.56 11.09 -3.32
C THR A 118 6.90 12.48 -3.80
N SER A 119 7.72 13.22 -3.04
CA SER A 119 8.37 14.43 -3.55
C SER A 119 9.40 14.07 -4.62
N ASP A 120 9.78 15.03 -5.46
CA ASP A 120 10.72 14.79 -6.56
C ASP A 120 12.07 14.29 -6.08
N ASN A 121 12.57 14.80 -4.96
CA ASN A 121 13.82 14.32 -4.40
C ASN A 121 13.73 12.87 -3.93
N VAL A 122 12.59 12.49 -3.32
CA VAL A 122 12.34 11.11 -2.92
C VAL A 122 12.18 10.21 -4.15
N ALA A 123 11.52 10.66 -5.21
CA ALA A 123 11.32 9.88 -6.43
C ALA A 123 12.65 9.45 -7.10
N THR A 124 13.76 10.16 -6.82
CA THR A 124 15.08 9.74 -7.28
C THR A 124 15.66 8.56 -6.51
N LYS A 125 15.17 8.30 -5.30
CA LYS A 125 15.62 7.22 -4.40
C LYS A 125 14.62 6.09 -4.28
N ILE A 126 13.34 6.43 -4.21
CA ILE A 126 12.22 5.48 -4.15
C ILE A 126 11.47 5.56 -5.46
N THR A 127 11.73 4.62 -6.35
CA THR A 127 11.09 4.53 -7.66
C THR A 127 9.61 4.13 -7.55
N ASP A 128 8.82 4.37 -8.61
CA ASP A 128 7.42 3.95 -8.68
C ASP A 128 7.26 2.43 -8.51
N ASN A 129 8.23 1.64 -9.00
CA ASN A 129 8.22 0.20 -8.79
C ASN A 129 8.41 -0.18 -7.31
N GLN A 130 9.28 0.53 -6.59
CA GLN A 130 9.46 0.32 -5.14
C GLN A 130 8.23 0.73 -4.36
N THR A 131 7.61 1.87 -4.69
CA THR A 131 6.33 2.26 -4.06
C THR A 131 5.22 1.25 -4.33
N LYS A 132 5.19 0.65 -5.53
CA LYS A 132 4.26 -0.45 -5.85
C LYS A 132 4.51 -1.68 -4.97
N ILE A 133 5.78 -2.11 -4.81
CA ILE A 133 6.13 -3.25 -3.95
C ILE A 133 5.71 -3.00 -2.50
N ILE A 134 5.98 -1.79 -1.97
CA ILE A 134 5.58 -1.39 -0.61
C ILE A 134 4.07 -1.49 -0.42
N ARG A 135 3.30 -0.99 -1.39
CA ARG A 135 1.83 -1.08 -1.36
C ARG A 135 1.33 -2.53 -1.40
N GLU A 136 1.87 -3.34 -2.30
CA GLU A 136 1.45 -4.75 -2.43
C GLU A 136 1.71 -5.54 -1.14
N ARG A 137 2.76 -5.22 -0.38
CA ARG A 137 3.02 -5.83 0.93
C ARG A 137 2.00 -5.45 1.99
N ALA A 138 1.51 -4.22 1.96
CA ALA A 138 0.50 -3.75 2.90
C ALA A 138 -0.93 -4.18 2.52
N LYS A 139 -1.14 -4.63 1.27
CA LYS A 139 -2.45 -4.88 0.70
C LYS A 139 -3.29 -5.85 1.50
N ASP A 140 -2.75 -7.01 1.88
CA ASP A 140 -3.51 -8.03 2.61
C ASP A 140 -3.97 -7.50 3.97
N ALA A 141 -3.08 -6.85 4.72
CA ALA A 141 -3.43 -6.25 6.01
C ALA A 141 -4.53 -5.17 5.86
N LEU A 142 -4.41 -4.30 4.85
CA LEU A 142 -5.43 -3.28 4.57
C LEU A 142 -6.76 -3.91 4.12
N SER A 143 -6.70 -5.00 3.35
CA SER A 143 -7.89 -5.76 2.91
C SER A 143 -8.64 -6.36 4.09
N ASP A 144 -7.91 -6.81 5.10
CA ASP A 144 -8.43 -7.39 6.34
C ASP A 144 -8.76 -6.33 7.40
N GLU A 145 -8.72 -5.03 7.03
CA GLU A 145 -8.95 -3.89 7.93
C GLU A 145 -7.95 -3.81 9.10
N GLU A 146 -6.80 -4.47 9.00
CA GLU A 146 -5.68 -4.35 9.94
C GLU A 146 -4.94 -3.02 9.69
N TRP A 147 -5.62 -1.89 9.92
CA TRP A 147 -5.16 -0.54 9.55
C TRP A 147 -3.79 -0.20 10.13
N ASP A 148 -3.59 -0.51 11.41
CA ASP A 148 -2.31 -0.30 12.11
C ASP A 148 -1.16 -1.01 11.41
N LYS A 149 -1.33 -2.29 11.14
CA LYS A 149 -0.31 -3.15 10.54
C LYS A 149 0.01 -2.72 9.11
N GLY A 150 -1.02 -2.49 8.29
CA GLY A 150 -0.85 -2.07 6.90
C GLY A 150 -0.18 -0.71 6.79
N THR A 151 -0.63 0.28 7.57
CA THR A 151 -0.07 1.63 7.57
C THR A 151 1.36 1.66 8.07
N LEU A 152 1.62 1.03 9.21
CA LEU A 152 2.95 1.01 9.82
C LEU A 152 3.97 0.26 8.95
N SER A 153 3.55 -0.82 8.29
CA SER A 153 4.38 -1.53 7.31
C SER A 153 4.82 -0.60 6.18
N MET A 154 3.89 0.15 5.57
CA MET A 154 4.24 1.10 4.50
C MET A 154 5.21 2.17 4.98
N VAL A 155 4.99 2.75 6.17
CA VAL A 155 5.86 3.79 6.71
C VAL A 155 7.27 3.27 6.97
N LYS A 156 7.42 2.08 7.55
CA LYS A 156 8.72 1.44 7.78
C LYS A 156 9.43 1.09 6.47
N ASP A 157 8.75 0.43 5.55
CA ASP A 157 9.30 0.05 4.25
C ASP A 157 9.76 1.28 3.43
N LEU A 158 9.06 2.41 3.55
CA LEU A 158 9.47 3.69 2.93
C LEU A 158 10.77 4.21 3.55
N GLY A 159 10.90 4.19 4.87
CA GLY A 159 12.12 4.59 5.56
C GLY A 159 13.30 3.70 5.19
N ASP A 160 13.13 2.40 5.27
CA ASP A 160 14.16 1.40 4.94
C ASP A 160 14.62 1.56 3.49
N THR A 161 13.67 1.73 2.55
CA THR A 161 14.00 1.94 1.14
C THR A 161 14.76 3.25 0.92
N PHE A 162 14.35 4.33 1.59
CA PHE A 162 14.97 5.64 1.45
C PHE A 162 16.42 5.65 1.93
N TYR A 163 16.71 4.95 3.03
CA TYR A 163 18.05 4.85 3.60
C TYR A 163 18.91 3.72 2.99
N GLY A 164 18.40 2.99 2.02
CA GLY A 164 19.15 2.04 1.20
C GLY A 164 19.05 0.59 1.64
N GLU A 165 18.12 0.22 2.50
CA GLU A 165 17.78 -1.17 2.71
C GLU A 165 16.99 -1.71 1.50
N LYS A 166 17.42 -2.86 0.96
CA LYS A 166 16.75 -3.46 -0.19
C LYS A 166 15.45 -4.13 0.27
N LEU A 167 14.32 -3.68 -0.28
CA LEU A 167 13.07 -4.41 -0.15
C LEU A 167 13.22 -5.83 -0.74
N LYS A 168 12.93 -6.85 0.07
CA LYS A 168 12.71 -8.20 -0.45
C LYS A 168 11.36 -8.21 -1.14
N SER A 169 11.28 -8.55 -2.42
CA SER A 169 9.97 -8.77 -3.07
C SER A 169 9.29 -9.99 -2.43
N ASN A 170 7.98 -9.95 -2.27
CA ASN A 170 7.21 -11.12 -1.83
C ASN A 170 7.36 -12.30 -2.79
N ASP A 171 7.73 -12.02 -4.05
CA ASP A 171 8.04 -13.04 -5.06
C ASP A 171 9.26 -13.90 -4.69
N ALA A 172 10.24 -13.36 -3.94
CA ALA A 172 11.40 -14.12 -3.49
C ALA A 172 11.02 -15.16 -2.41
N ASP A 173 10.09 -14.83 -1.53
CA ASP A 173 9.60 -15.77 -0.53
C ASP A 173 8.70 -16.83 -1.15
N ASN A 174 7.89 -16.45 -2.13
CA ASN A 174 7.06 -17.37 -2.92
C ASN A 174 7.92 -18.28 -3.81
N TRP A 175 9.01 -17.76 -4.37
CA TRP A 175 9.99 -18.55 -5.14
C TRP A 175 10.69 -19.61 -4.28
N ASN A 176 11.08 -19.27 -3.07
CA ASN A 176 11.68 -20.21 -2.12
C ASN A 176 10.67 -21.30 -1.68
N ALA A 177 9.43 -20.93 -1.42
CA ALA A 177 8.35 -21.88 -1.15
C ALA A 177 8.08 -22.78 -2.36
N MET A 178 8.09 -22.23 -3.58
CA MET A 178 7.91 -22.98 -4.81
C MET A 178 9.06 -23.95 -5.06
N ILE A 179 10.33 -23.57 -4.81
CA ILE A 179 11.49 -24.45 -4.91
C ILE A 179 11.38 -25.63 -3.93
N ILE A 180 10.92 -25.36 -2.69
CA ILE A 180 10.74 -26.41 -1.68
C ILE A 180 9.65 -27.40 -2.13
N VAL A 181 8.51 -26.90 -2.62
CA VAL A 181 7.41 -27.75 -3.11
C VAL A 181 7.85 -28.57 -4.33
N VAL A 182 8.51 -27.94 -5.32
CA VAL A 182 9.02 -28.63 -6.52
C VAL A 182 10.08 -29.66 -6.12
N GLY A 183 11.00 -29.31 -5.21
CA GLY A 183 12.01 -30.23 -4.68
C GLY A 183 11.37 -31.44 -3.99
N LEU A 184 10.31 -31.24 -3.22
CA LEU A 184 9.57 -32.31 -2.55
C LEU A 184 8.88 -33.25 -3.57
N VAL A 185 8.26 -32.67 -4.61
CA VAL A 185 7.62 -33.44 -5.69
C VAL A 185 8.66 -34.27 -6.45
N ILE A 186 9.85 -33.71 -6.74
CA ILE A 186 10.93 -34.41 -7.38
C ILE A 186 11.44 -35.58 -6.51
N ILE A 187 11.61 -35.35 -5.21
CA ILE A 187 12.05 -36.40 -4.27
C ILE A 187 11.01 -37.54 -4.21
N ILE A 188 9.73 -37.19 -4.11
CA ILE A 188 8.64 -38.19 -4.15
C ILE A 188 8.65 -38.97 -5.48
N GLY A 189 8.85 -38.27 -6.59
CA GLY A 189 8.96 -38.88 -7.92
C GLY A 189 10.15 -39.87 -8.01
N ILE A 190 11.32 -39.47 -7.49
CA ILE A 190 12.52 -40.32 -7.46
C ILE A 190 12.27 -41.56 -6.58
N VAL A 191 11.70 -41.37 -5.37
CA VAL A 191 11.37 -42.51 -4.50
C VAL A 191 10.34 -43.43 -5.15
N PHE A 192 9.35 -42.89 -5.86
CA PHE A 192 8.37 -43.67 -6.59
C PHE A 192 9.01 -44.46 -7.77
N VAL A 193 9.93 -43.82 -8.50
CA VAL A 193 10.72 -44.51 -9.58
C VAL A 193 11.60 -45.61 -8.99
N ILE A 194 12.25 -45.37 -7.85
CA ILE A 194 13.07 -46.41 -7.18
C ILE A 194 12.19 -47.59 -6.75
N ILE A 195 11.00 -47.35 -6.23
CA ILE A 195 10.05 -48.40 -5.83
C ILE A 195 9.62 -49.22 -7.07
N ILE A 196 9.31 -48.56 -8.20
CA ILE A 196 8.93 -49.26 -9.45
C ILE A 196 10.12 -49.95 -10.08
N SER A 197 11.34 -49.37 -10.01
CA SER A 197 12.56 -49.97 -10.57
C SER A 197 12.99 -51.22 -9.84
N PHE A 198 12.49 -51.47 -8.64
CA PHE A 198 12.68 -52.76 -7.94
C PHE A 198 11.77 -53.87 -8.49
N ASP A 199 10.82 -53.51 -9.38
CA ASP A 199 9.90 -54.48 -10.00
C ASP A 199 10.00 -54.47 -11.55
N GLY A 200 11.22 -54.43 -12.08
CA GLY A 200 11.62 -54.86 -13.43
C GLY A 200 11.29 -53.99 -14.63
N GLY A 201 12.33 -53.55 -15.39
CA GLY A 201 12.25 -53.42 -16.86
C GLY A 201 12.35 -52.02 -17.46
N SER A 202 13.47 -51.77 -18.04
CA SER A 202 13.95 -50.85 -19.11
C SER A 202 12.93 -50.14 -20.00
N SER A 203 13.10 -48.79 -20.19
CA SER A 203 13.24 -48.18 -21.52
C SER A 203 13.45 -46.66 -21.45
N GLY A 204 14.33 -46.10 -22.32
CA GLY A 204 14.80 -44.71 -22.27
C GLY A 204 13.93 -43.73 -23.08
N GLY A 205 14.21 -42.45 -22.93
CA GLY A 205 13.62 -41.37 -23.70
C GLY A 205 14.27 -40.01 -23.39
N ASP A 206 14.97 -39.48 -24.37
CA ASP A 206 15.62 -38.17 -24.42
C ASP A 206 14.62 -37.02 -24.37
N PHE A 207 14.96 -35.93 -23.71
CA PHE A 207 14.26 -34.65 -23.90
C PHE A 207 15.24 -33.47 -23.91
N SER A 208 15.23 -32.75 -25.04
CA SER A 208 16.06 -31.60 -25.40
C SER A 208 15.40 -30.27 -25.01
N GLY A 209 16.24 -29.28 -24.71
CA GLY A 209 15.90 -28.00 -24.13
C GLY A 209 15.39 -26.92 -25.10
N GLY A 210 15.02 -25.78 -24.53
CA GLY A 210 14.68 -24.54 -25.22
C GLY A 210 14.77 -23.34 -24.29
N PHE A 211 15.67 -22.40 -24.61
CA PHE A 211 15.85 -21.10 -23.95
C PHE A 211 14.96 -20.05 -24.59
N PHE A 212 14.43 -19.13 -23.81
CA PHE A 212 13.92 -17.84 -24.32
C PHE A 212 14.45 -16.67 -23.49
N SER A 213 15.04 -15.71 -24.21
CA SER A 213 15.42 -14.39 -23.74
C SER A 213 14.31 -13.37 -24.07
N SER A 214 14.12 -12.36 -23.26
CA SER A 214 13.40 -11.14 -23.67
C SER A 214 13.97 -9.89 -23.02
N ASP A 215 14.24 -8.92 -23.86
CA ASP A 215 14.78 -7.59 -23.60
C ASP A 215 13.72 -6.63 -23.04
N SER A 216 14.19 -5.63 -22.30
CA SER A 216 13.39 -4.49 -21.86
C SER A 216 14.08 -3.16 -22.18
N SER A 217 13.37 -2.24 -22.77
CA SER A 217 13.80 -0.86 -23.03
C SER A 217 13.03 0.12 -22.14
N GLY A 218 13.75 1.14 -21.65
CA GLY A 218 13.30 2.14 -20.72
C GLY A 218 12.83 3.44 -21.37
N GLY A 219 12.32 4.35 -20.57
CA GLY A 219 12.02 5.75 -20.90
C GLY A 219 11.87 6.55 -19.62
N GLY A 220 12.63 7.64 -19.53
CA GLY A 220 12.64 8.53 -18.38
C GLY A 220 11.90 9.84 -18.64
N PHE A 221 11.50 10.53 -17.57
CA PHE A 221 11.08 11.94 -17.60
C PHE A 221 11.54 12.67 -16.34
N SER A 222 11.76 13.99 -16.47
CA SER A 222 12.33 14.90 -15.48
C SER A 222 11.37 16.04 -15.14
N GLY A 223 11.44 16.58 -13.92
CA GLY A 223 11.02 17.94 -13.55
C GLY A 223 10.19 18.12 -12.30
N GLY A 224 10.69 18.84 -11.40
CA GLY A 224 10.43 19.76 -10.31
C GLY A 224 9.08 19.71 -9.53
N GLY A 225 9.12 19.47 -8.22
CA GLY A 225 7.99 19.56 -7.28
C GLY A 225 7.35 18.20 -7.00
N PHE A 226 6.21 18.11 -6.36
CA PHE A 226 5.39 16.91 -6.39
C PHE A 226 4.72 16.83 -7.77
N SER A 227 5.39 16.24 -8.72
CA SER A 227 4.88 16.11 -10.09
C SER A 227 4.00 14.88 -10.30
N GLY A 228 3.59 14.20 -9.21
CA GLY A 228 2.75 13.02 -9.25
C GLY A 228 3.53 11.70 -9.27
N GLY A 229 4.76 11.71 -8.78
CA GLY A 229 5.52 10.50 -8.51
C GLY A 229 4.85 9.64 -7.43
N GLY A 230 5.07 8.35 -7.49
CA GLY A 230 4.44 7.39 -6.58
C GLY A 230 3.45 6.46 -7.29
N SER A 231 2.71 5.71 -6.52
CA SER A 231 1.78 4.74 -7.06
C SER A 231 0.48 4.65 -6.25
N SER A 232 -0.62 4.33 -6.93
CA SER A 232 -1.94 4.09 -6.32
C SER A 232 -2.44 2.66 -6.57
N GLY A 233 -3.38 2.21 -5.77
CA GLY A 233 -4.01 0.91 -5.92
C GLY A 233 -5.28 0.79 -5.10
N GLY A 234 -5.95 -0.37 -5.25
CA GLY A 234 -7.07 -0.78 -4.41
C GLY A 234 -6.72 -2.04 -3.62
N PHE A 235 -7.42 -2.24 -2.52
CA PHE A 235 -7.29 -3.41 -1.62
C PHE A 235 -8.65 -4.01 -1.30
#